data_31332fe59fd963e1c81480fd23559369
#
_entry.id   31332fe59fd963e1c81480fd23559369
#
_cell.length_a   1.000
_cell.length_b   1.000
_cell.length_c   1.000
_cell.angle_alpha   90.00
_cell.angle_beta   90.00
_cell.angle_gamma   90.00
#
_symmetry.space_group_name_H-M   'P 1'
#
loop_
_entity.id
_entity.type
_entity.pdbx_description
1 polymer ?
#
loop_
_entity_poly.entity_id
_entity_poly.type
_entity_poly.pdbx_seq_one_letter_code
_entity_poly.pdbx_strand_id
1 'polypeptide(L)'
;MNDRKLIIAVFVVGLLFGAILGIVYSMYTGRYLQPSSPSYEIHFSPNGGCADTIVFWIGRANQSIHVLMYIFTLQNVAEALISAHDRGIEVKVVFDKSQIAGYSQYALLKSAGIELRNDTNPSGIMHNKVAIIDNRIVITGSFNWTNSAENSNNENLIVIHSVDAASRYESEFQNIWSQSQG
;
A
#
# COMPACT_ATOMS: atom_id res chain seq x y z
N MET A 1 -57.63 18.62 3.14
CA MET A 1 -56.28 18.14 2.71
C MET A 1 -56.56 16.88 1.90
N ASN A 2 -56.04 16.74 0.70
CA ASN A 2 -56.35 15.61 -0.15
C ASN A 2 -55.76 14.32 0.46
N ASP A 3 -56.56 13.25 0.58
CA ASP A 3 -56.17 12.00 1.26
C ASP A 3 -54.81 11.46 0.79
N ARG A 4 -54.48 11.61 -0.50
CA ARG A 4 -53.15 11.26 -1.04
C ARG A 4 -51.98 12.05 -0.39
N LYS A 5 -52.17 13.34 -0.11
CA LYS A 5 -51.14 14.16 0.54
C LYS A 5 -50.97 13.77 2.00
N LEU A 6 -52.05 13.40 2.68
CA LEU A 6 -52.00 12.91 4.05
C LEU A 6 -51.25 11.56 4.13
N ILE A 7 -51.54 10.61 3.23
CA ILE A 7 -50.87 9.32 3.18
C ILE A 7 -49.37 9.49 2.92
N ILE A 8 -48.98 10.33 1.96
CA ILE A 8 -47.57 10.61 1.66
C ILE A 8 -46.88 11.24 2.87
N ALA A 9 -47.50 12.20 3.55
CA ALA A 9 -46.94 12.85 4.73
C ALA A 9 -46.70 11.85 5.87
N VAL A 10 -47.67 10.96 6.14
CA VAL A 10 -47.54 9.91 7.17
C VAL A 10 -46.43 8.94 6.82
N PHE A 11 -46.30 8.55 5.55
CA PHE A 11 -45.25 7.65 5.11
C PHE A 11 -43.84 8.28 5.26
N VAL A 12 -43.67 9.54 4.87
CA VAL A 12 -42.43 10.29 5.01
C VAL A 12 -42.03 10.45 6.47
N VAL A 13 -43.00 10.80 7.34
CA VAL A 13 -42.76 10.91 8.78
C VAL A 13 -42.37 9.57 9.38
N GLY A 14 -42.97 8.46 8.98
CA GLY A 14 -42.61 7.12 9.42
C GLY A 14 -41.21 6.72 9.00
N LEU A 15 -40.75 7.04 7.76
CA LEU A 15 -39.39 6.79 7.29
C LEU A 15 -38.37 7.61 8.08
N LEU A 16 -38.65 8.90 8.31
CA LEU A 16 -37.73 9.75 9.11
C LEU A 16 -37.63 9.26 10.54
N PHE A 17 -38.73 8.87 11.17
CA PHE A 17 -38.73 8.33 12.52
C PHE A 17 -37.98 7.00 12.60
N GLY A 18 -38.15 6.12 11.64
CA GLY A 18 -37.40 4.86 11.52
C GLY A 18 -35.89 5.07 11.34
N ALA A 19 -35.51 6.05 10.53
CA ALA A 19 -34.11 6.41 10.35
C ALA A 19 -33.47 6.97 11.64
N ILE A 20 -34.18 7.84 12.35
CA ILE A 20 -33.74 8.40 13.64
C ILE A 20 -33.60 7.29 14.68
N LEU A 21 -34.59 6.40 14.79
CA LEU A 21 -34.50 5.25 15.73
C LEU A 21 -33.34 4.33 15.38
N GLY A 22 -33.07 4.09 14.10
CA GLY A 22 -31.93 3.31 13.62
C GLY A 22 -30.58 3.94 14.02
N ILE A 23 -30.47 5.26 13.88
CA ILE A 23 -29.27 6.03 14.31
C ILE A 23 -29.12 5.95 15.83
N VAL A 24 -30.18 6.20 16.59
CA VAL A 24 -30.16 6.17 18.06
C VAL A 24 -29.82 4.76 18.57
N TYR A 25 -30.39 3.71 17.95
CA TYR A 25 -30.07 2.33 18.29
C TYR A 25 -28.60 2.01 17.98
N SER A 26 -28.08 2.45 16.83
CA SER A 26 -26.67 2.32 16.47
C SER A 26 -25.75 3.03 17.47
N MET A 27 -26.14 4.24 17.91
CA MET A 27 -25.41 5.00 18.93
C MET A 27 -25.43 4.28 20.29
N TYR A 28 -26.59 3.77 20.69
CA TYR A 28 -26.76 3.10 21.99
C TYR A 28 -26.05 1.74 22.06
N THR A 29 -26.00 1.00 20.95
CA THR A 29 -25.34 -0.32 20.91
C THR A 29 -23.82 -0.23 20.67
N GLY A 30 -23.27 0.99 20.54
CA GLY A 30 -21.82 1.18 20.28
C GLY A 30 -21.37 0.64 18.92
N ARG A 31 -22.29 0.26 18.04
CA ARG A 31 -22.01 -0.11 16.65
C ARG A 31 -21.80 1.10 15.75
N TYR A 32 -21.03 2.08 16.19
CA TYR A 32 -20.26 2.81 15.21
C TYR A 32 -19.31 1.78 14.58
N LEU A 33 -19.23 1.78 13.27
CA LEU A 33 -18.12 1.14 12.57
C LEU A 33 -16.85 1.71 13.17
N GLN A 34 -16.34 1.06 14.22
CA GLN A 34 -15.00 1.35 14.70
C GLN A 34 -14.11 1.06 13.49
N PRO A 35 -13.32 2.01 13.02
CA PRO A 35 -12.32 1.68 12.03
C PRO A 35 -11.59 0.46 12.58
N SER A 36 -11.52 -0.60 11.82
CA SER A 36 -10.84 -1.83 12.24
C SER A 36 -9.47 -1.42 12.77
N SER A 37 -9.17 -1.74 14.04
CA SER A 37 -7.85 -1.47 14.59
C SER A 37 -6.81 -2.00 13.61
N PRO A 38 -5.75 -1.25 13.29
CA PRO A 38 -4.72 -1.72 12.39
C PRO A 38 -4.16 -3.04 12.91
N SER A 39 -4.01 -4.02 12.03
CA SER A 39 -3.31 -5.26 12.35
C SER A 39 -1.93 -5.25 11.72
N TYR A 40 -0.99 -5.98 12.31
CA TYR A 40 0.41 -5.98 11.91
C TYR A 40 0.95 -7.40 11.81
N GLU A 41 1.82 -7.61 10.83
CA GLU A 41 2.73 -8.74 10.78
C GLU A 41 4.15 -8.20 10.95
N ILE A 42 4.97 -8.85 11.78
CA ILE A 42 6.33 -8.37 12.07
C ILE A 42 7.29 -9.52 11.79
N HIS A 43 8.28 -9.25 10.96
CA HIS A 43 9.32 -10.19 10.58
C HIS A 43 10.70 -9.58 10.83
N PHE A 44 11.65 -10.43 11.07
CA PHE A 44 13.06 -10.04 11.26
C PHE A 44 13.94 -10.92 10.39
N SER A 45 15.02 -10.38 9.88
CA SER A 45 16.10 -11.14 9.25
C SER A 45 17.35 -11.18 10.13
N PRO A 46 18.27 -12.13 9.93
CA PRO A 46 18.19 -13.18 8.91
C PRO A 46 17.21 -14.31 9.28
N ASN A 47 16.81 -15.09 8.25
CA ASN A 47 15.98 -16.29 8.37
C ASN A 47 14.51 -16.07 8.79
N GLY A 48 14.00 -14.84 8.74
CA GLY A 48 12.61 -14.52 9.09
C GLY A 48 11.63 -14.49 7.92
N GLY A 49 12.08 -14.81 6.69
CA GLY A 49 11.20 -14.87 5.51
C GLY A 49 10.69 -13.51 5.07
N CYS A 50 11.50 -12.44 5.22
CA CYS A 50 11.10 -11.09 4.84
C CYS A 50 10.80 -10.99 3.34
N ALA A 51 11.68 -11.54 2.49
CA ALA A 51 11.48 -11.55 1.05
C ALA A 51 10.25 -12.36 0.64
N ASP A 52 10.02 -13.52 1.25
CA ASP A 52 8.84 -14.35 0.97
C ASP A 52 7.54 -13.64 1.37
N THR A 53 7.56 -12.90 2.47
CA THR A 53 6.43 -12.07 2.91
C THR A 53 6.10 -10.97 1.88
N ILE A 54 7.12 -10.30 1.34
CA ILE A 54 6.93 -9.29 0.29
C ILE A 54 6.32 -9.94 -0.97
N VAL A 55 6.88 -11.05 -1.44
CA VAL A 55 6.37 -11.80 -2.60
C VAL A 55 4.92 -12.24 -2.39
N PHE A 56 4.60 -12.75 -1.19
CA PHE A 56 3.26 -13.17 -0.84
C PHE A 56 2.23 -12.04 -0.98
N TRP A 57 2.54 -10.85 -0.47
CA TRP A 57 1.61 -9.72 -0.53
C TRP A 57 1.53 -9.10 -1.93
N ILE A 58 2.63 -9.00 -2.67
CA ILE A 58 2.63 -8.60 -4.09
C ILE A 58 1.73 -9.54 -4.92
N GLY A 59 1.81 -10.85 -4.66
CA GLY A 59 0.99 -11.84 -5.35
C GLY A 59 -0.52 -11.68 -5.10
N ARG A 60 -0.93 -10.99 -4.05
CA ARG A 60 -2.32 -10.72 -3.67
C ARG A 60 -2.86 -9.37 -4.07
N ALA A 61 -2.03 -8.53 -4.67
CA ALA A 61 -2.47 -7.24 -5.18
C ALA A 61 -3.57 -7.39 -6.24
N ASN A 62 -4.58 -6.51 -6.17
CA ASN A 62 -5.73 -6.51 -7.07
C ASN A 62 -5.87 -5.22 -7.88
N GLN A 63 -5.25 -4.11 -7.48
CA GLN A 63 -5.40 -2.81 -8.11
C GLN A 63 -4.05 -2.13 -8.37
N SER A 64 -3.23 -1.96 -7.33
CA SER A 64 -1.99 -1.18 -7.43
C SER A 64 -0.90 -1.66 -6.48
N ILE A 65 0.35 -1.46 -6.90
CA ILE A 65 1.55 -1.63 -6.08
C ILE A 65 2.46 -0.44 -6.34
N HIS A 66 2.65 0.40 -5.32
CA HIS A 66 3.54 1.55 -5.37
C HIS A 66 4.75 1.33 -4.46
N VAL A 67 5.95 1.49 -4.99
CA VAL A 67 7.19 1.15 -4.27
C VAL A 67 8.14 2.33 -4.23
N LEU A 68 8.67 2.62 -3.03
CA LEU A 68 9.82 3.48 -2.79
C LEU A 68 10.95 2.61 -2.26
N MET A 69 12.03 2.40 -3.03
CA MET A 69 13.06 1.47 -2.60
C MET A 69 14.46 2.02 -2.82
N TYR A 70 15.22 2.10 -1.72
CA TYR A 70 16.60 2.55 -1.76
C TYR A 70 17.48 1.54 -2.51
N ILE A 71 17.62 0.30 -2.03
CA ILE A 71 18.42 -0.73 -2.70
C ILE A 71 17.53 -1.93 -3.04
N PHE A 72 17.44 -2.26 -4.31
CA PHE A 72 16.60 -3.34 -4.82
C PHE A 72 17.40 -4.27 -5.75
N THR A 73 17.81 -5.43 -5.23
CA THR A 73 18.58 -6.44 -5.96
C THR A 73 17.95 -7.85 -5.92
N LEU A 74 16.89 -8.07 -5.12
CA LEU A 74 16.21 -9.36 -5.03
C LEU A 74 15.43 -9.67 -6.30
N GLN A 75 15.86 -10.69 -7.02
CA GLN A 75 15.23 -11.11 -8.28
C GLN A 75 13.81 -11.64 -8.08
N ASN A 76 13.56 -12.46 -7.06
CA ASN A 76 12.24 -13.03 -6.77
C ASN A 76 11.17 -11.96 -6.49
N VAL A 77 11.55 -10.85 -5.86
CA VAL A 77 10.64 -9.72 -5.63
C VAL A 77 10.38 -8.96 -6.95
N ALA A 78 11.40 -8.79 -7.80
CA ALA A 78 11.22 -8.19 -9.12
C ALA A 78 10.32 -9.04 -10.01
N GLU A 79 10.50 -10.35 -10.03
CA GLU A 79 9.65 -11.30 -10.77
C GLU A 79 8.19 -11.26 -10.25
N ALA A 80 7.98 -11.11 -8.94
CA ALA A 80 6.64 -10.93 -8.39
C ALA A 80 5.97 -9.64 -8.85
N LEU A 81 6.72 -8.52 -8.93
CA LEU A 81 6.20 -7.25 -9.47
C LEU A 81 5.86 -7.36 -10.96
N ILE A 82 6.70 -8.03 -11.75
CA ILE A 82 6.44 -8.30 -13.18
C ILE A 82 5.18 -9.15 -13.32
N SER A 83 5.06 -10.23 -12.54
CA SER A 83 3.86 -11.07 -12.56
C SER A 83 2.60 -10.30 -12.17
N ALA A 84 2.69 -9.34 -11.24
CA ALA A 84 1.57 -8.47 -10.91
C ALA A 84 1.21 -7.53 -12.08
N HIS A 85 2.20 -6.94 -12.73
CA HIS A 85 2.03 -6.10 -13.91
C HIS A 85 1.37 -6.86 -15.06
N ASP A 86 1.80 -8.10 -15.33
CA ASP A 86 1.23 -8.98 -16.36
C ASP A 86 -0.25 -9.34 -16.06
N ARG A 87 -0.67 -9.34 -14.82
CA ARG A 87 -2.08 -9.49 -14.42
C ARG A 87 -2.90 -8.20 -14.61
N GLY A 88 -2.29 -7.10 -15.06
CA GLY A 88 -2.94 -5.81 -15.24
C GLY A 88 -2.99 -4.93 -13.98
N ILE A 89 -2.21 -5.26 -12.94
CA ILE A 89 -2.06 -4.43 -11.75
C ILE A 89 -1.18 -3.22 -12.07
N GLU A 90 -1.58 -2.03 -11.64
CA GLU A 90 -0.73 -0.84 -11.73
C GLU A 90 0.51 -1.02 -10.84
N VAL A 91 1.70 -1.04 -11.44
CA VAL A 91 2.96 -1.13 -10.70
C VAL A 91 3.81 0.10 -11.00
N LYS A 92 4.17 0.86 -9.96
CA LYS A 92 5.04 2.03 -10.03
C LYS A 92 6.17 1.92 -9.02
N VAL A 93 7.40 2.18 -9.45
CA VAL A 93 8.57 2.09 -8.56
C VAL A 93 9.43 3.35 -8.67
N VAL A 94 9.77 3.94 -7.52
CA VAL A 94 10.80 4.98 -7.43
C VAL A 94 12.06 4.37 -6.84
N PHE A 95 13.17 4.52 -7.57
CA PHE A 95 14.51 4.16 -7.13
C PHE A 95 15.27 5.39 -6.64
N ASP A 96 16.18 5.20 -5.70
CA ASP A 96 17.22 6.19 -5.46
C ASP A 96 18.15 6.30 -6.69
N LYS A 97 18.47 7.53 -7.08
CA LYS A 97 19.30 7.81 -8.27
C LYS A 97 20.66 7.15 -8.26
N SER A 98 21.23 6.88 -7.07
CA SER A 98 22.54 6.24 -6.92
C SER A 98 22.49 4.71 -7.07
N GLN A 99 21.29 4.12 -7.09
CA GLN A 99 21.08 2.66 -7.00
C GLN A 99 20.46 2.06 -8.27
N ILE A 100 20.48 2.78 -9.40
CA ILE A 100 19.87 2.33 -10.65
C ILE A 100 20.81 1.51 -11.55
N ALA A 101 22.09 1.43 -11.22
CA ALA A 101 23.11 0.72 -11.99
C ALA A 101 23.55 -0.60 -11.33
N GLY A 102 24.35 -1.37 -12.04
CA GLY A 102 24.95 -2.61 -11.52
C GLY A 102 23.94 -3.73 -11.32
N TYR A 103 23.91 -4.30 -10.11
CA TYR A 103 23.03 -5.43 -9.78
C TYR A 103 21.58 -5.04 -9.45
N SER A 104 21.22 -3.76 -9.62
CA SER A 104 19.85 -3.28 -9.41
C SER A 104 18.85 -3.97 -10.35
N GLN A 105 17.63 -4.22 -9.85
CA GLN A 105 16.53 -4.75 -10.68
C GLN A 105 15.90 -3.70 -11.61
N TYR A 106 16.43 -2.48 -11.65
CA TYR A 106 15.91 -1.38 -12.47
C TYR A 106 15.78 -1.77 -13.95
N ALA A 107 16.85 -2.33 -14.55
CA ALA A 107 16.85 -2.69 -15.97
C ALA A 107 15.83 -3.81 -16.27
N LEU A 108 15.70 -4.80 -15.40
CA LEU A 108 14.75 -5.89 -15.54
C LEU A 108 13.31 -5.38 -15.51
N LEU A 109 12.95 -4.58 -14.51
CA LEU A 109 11.61 -4.00 -14.36
C LEU A 109 11.27 -3.06 -15.53
N LYS A 110 12.24 -2.25 -16.00
CA LYS A 110 12.07 -1.36 -17.15
C LYS A 110 11.80 -2.15 -18.43
N SER A 111 12.51 -3.24 -18.65
CA SER A 111 12.31 -4.10 -19.83
C SER A 111 10.96 -4.81 -19.84
N ALA A 112 10.38 -5.04 -18.68
CA ALA A 112 9.03 -5.59 -18.51
C ALA A 112 7.91 -4.54 -18.65
N GLY A 113 8.24 -3.26 -18.90
CA GLY A 113 7.26 -2.20 -19.11
C GLY A 113 6.70 -1.58 -17.84
N ILE A 114 7.27 -1.88 -16.67
CA ILE A 114 6.86 -1.27 -15.40
C ILE A 114 7.27 0.20 -15.39
N GLU A 115 6.38 1.05 -14.88
CA GLU A 115 6.60 2.50 -14.78
C GLU A 115 7.60 2.81 -13.65
N LEU A 116 8.79 3.29 -14.03
CA LEU A 116 9.89 3.55 -13.12
C LEU A 116 10.25 5.03 -13.11
N ARG A 117 10.60 5.56 -11.94
CA ARG A 117 11.21 6.87 -11.79
C ARG A 117 12.43 6.82 -10.88
N ASN A 118 13.27 7.82 -11.03
CA ASN A 118 14.48 8.01 -10.22
C ASN A 118 14.28 9.27 -9.37
N ASP A 119 14.54 9.15 -8.08
CA ASP A 119 14.55 10.32 -7.19
C ASP A 119 15.58 11.34 -7.66
N THR A 120 15.19 12.60 -7.65
CA THR A 120 16.04 13.71 -8.09
C THR A 120 16.50 14.62 -6.96
N ASN A 121 16.24 14.28 -5.70
CA ASN A 121 16.67 15.09 -4.56
C ASN A 121 18.17 15.41 -4.64
N PRO A 122 18.58 16.67 -4.83
CA PRO A 122 19.99 17.02 -5.04
C PRO A 122 20.83 16.88 -3.78
N SER A 123 20.23 16.98 -2.60
CA SER A 123 20.92 17.14 -1.32
C SER A 123 20.85 15.88 -0.44
N GLY A 124 20.15 14.84 -0.86
CA GLY A 124 19.93 13.65 -0.07
C GLY A 124 19.79 12.39 -0.90
N ILE A 125 19.34 11.34 -0.24
CA ILE A 125 19.01 10.04 -0.83
C ILE A 125 17.55 9.71 -0.52
N MET A 126 16.89 9.03 -1.44
CA MET A 126 15.57 8.43 -1.19
C MET A 126 15.78 7.10 -0.45
N HIS A 127 15.78 7.16 0.90
CA HIS A 127 16.16 6.02 1.75
C HIS A 127 14.98 5.17 2.20
N ASN A 128 13.81 5.33 1.60
CA ASN A 128 12.61 4.54 1.91
C ASN A 128 12.77 3.07 1.50
N LYS A 129 12.12 2.19 2.25
CA LYS A 129 11.88 0.78 1.97
C LYS A 129 10.40 0.55 2.19
N VAL A 130 9.60 0.86 1.17
CA VAL A 130 8.14 0.89 1.27
C VAL A 130 7.51 0.23 0.05
N ALA A 131 6.52 -0.61 0.28
CA ALA A 131 5.54 -0.98 -0.74
C ALA A 131 4.14 -0.69 -0.20
N ILE A 132 3.30 -0.09 -1.04
CA ILE A 132 1.90 0.21 -0.75
C ILE A 132 1.08 -0.63 -1.71
N ILE A 133 0.20 -1.49 -1.18
CA ILE A 133 -0.60 -2.42 -1.96
C ILE A 133 -2.07 -2.07 -1.81
N ASP A 134 -2.75 -1.84 -2.93
CA ASP A 134 -4.19 -1.57 -3.05
C ASP A 134 -4.68 -0.41 -2.15
N ASN A 135 -3.79 0.52 -1.79
CA ASN A 135 -4.04 1.58 -0.80
C ASN A 135 -4.65 1.06 0.53
N ARG A 136 -4.23 -0.14 0.96
CA ARG A 136 -4.75 -0.85 2.15
C ARG A 136 -3.67 -1.47 3.00
N ILE A 137 -2.56 -1.86 2.39
CA ILE A 137 -1.45 -2.55 3.04
C ILE A 137 -0.19 -1.74 2.80
N VAL A 138 0.60 -1.57 3.86
CA VAL A 138 1.95 -0.99 3.77
C VAL A 138 2.95 -2.02 4.25
N ILE A 139 3.97 -2.27 3.46
CA ILE A 139 5.14 -3.05 3.86
C ILE A 139 6.29 -2.06 4.02
N THR A 140 6.91 -2.02 5.20
CA THR A 140 8.01 -1.10 5.48
C THR A 140 8.97 -1.66 6.54
N GLY A 141 10.02 -0.92 6.89
CA GLY A 141 11.02 -1.29 7.88
C GLY A 141 12.42 -0.85 7.48
N SER A 142 13.44 -1.50 8.07
CA SER A 142 14.83 -1.26 7.68
C SER A 142 15.27 -2.11 6.49
N PHE A 143 14.49 -3.14 6.13
CA PHE A 143 14.81 -4.18 5.17
C PHE A 143 14.93 -3.64 3.74
N ASN A 144 16.16 -3.45 3.23
CA ASN A 144 16.38 -3.29 1.80
C ASN A 144 16.05 -4.59 1.06
N TRP A 145 15.59 -4.50 -0.18
CA TRP A 145 15.27 -5.70 -0.96
C TRP A 145 16.55 -6.30 -1.57
N THR A 146 17.37 -6.86 -0.68
CA THR A 146 18.71 -7.40 -1.04
C THR A 146 18.96 -8.75 -0.38
N ASN A 147 19.83 -9.55 -1.00
CA ASN A 147 20.26 -10.83 -0.42
C ASN A 147 20.95 -10.66 0.94
N SER A 148 21.72 -9.59 1.12
CA SER A 148 22.37 -9.31 2.41
C SER A 148 21.35 -9.00 3.50
N ALA A 149 20.29 -8.27 3.18
CA ALA A 149 19.20 -8.00 4.12
C ALA A 149 18.47 -9.28 4.51
N GLU A 150 18.21 -10.22 3.58
CA GLU A 150 17.52 -11.47 3.87
C GLU A 150 18.36 -12.45 4.69
N ASN A 151 19.65 -12.59 4.38
CA ASN A 151 20.46 -13.71 4.85
C ASN A 151 21.57 -13.35 5.84
N SER A 152 21.86 -12.07 6.04
CA SER A 152 23.06 -11.67 6.79
C SER A 152 22.81 -10.56 7.80
N ASN A 153 22.02 -9.55 7.45
CA ASN A 153 21.80 -8.39 8.30
C ASN A 153 20.68 -8.63 9.32
N ASN A 154 20.77 -7.95 10.45
CA ASN A 154 19.66 -7.82 11.38
C ASN A 154 18.76 -6.69 10.90
N GLU A 155 17.64 -7.03 10.25
CA GLU A 155 16.66 -6.07 9.76
C GLU A 155 15.29 -6.35 10.36
N ASN A 156 14.38 -5.40 10.17
CA ASN A 156 12.96 -5.59 10.47
C ASN A 156 12.11 -5.28 9.24
N LEU A 157 10.99 -5.98 9.13
CA LEU A 157 9.93 -5.76 8.17
C LEU A 157 8.60 -5.79 8.91
N ILE A 158 7.76 -4.82 8.65
CA ILE A 158 6.38 -4.76 9.16
C ILE A 158 5.41 -4.67 8.00
N VAL A 159 4.36 -5.49 8.04
CA VAL A 159 3.18 -5.36 7.19
C VAL A 159 2.07 -4.73 8.00
N ILE A 160 1.54 -3.61 7.56
CA ILE A 160 0.51 -2.83 8.24
C ILE A 160 -0.78 -2.94 7.44
N HIS A 161 -1.81 -3.54 8.02
CA HIS A 161 -3.15 -3.59 7.44
C HIS A 161 -3.97 -2.41 7.96
N SER A 162 -3.90 -1.29 7.25
CA SER A 162 -4.58 -0.05 7.63
C SER A 162 -4.75 0.88 6.43
N VAL A 163 -5.99 1.19 6.10
CA VAL A 163 -6.32 2.17 5.04
C VAL A 163 -5.79 3.57 5.40
N ASP A 164 -5.85 3.98 6.67
CA ASP A 164 -5.31 5.27 7.11
C ASP A 164 -3.79 5.34 6.93
N ALA A 165 -3.06 4.32 7.37
CA ALA A 165 -1.62 4.26 7.15
C ALA A 165 -1.29 4.23 5.65
N ALA A 166 -1.95 3.38 4.87
CA ALA A 166 -1.73 3.29 3.44
C ALA A 166 -1.96 4.62 2.72
N SER A 167 -3.03 5.34 3.06
CA SER A 167 -3.32 6.67 2.50
C SER A 167 -2.22 7.70 2.79
N ARG A 168 -1.62 7.66 3.98
CA ARG A 168 -0.49 8.56 4.34
C ARG A 168 0.77 8.22 3.55
N TYR A 169 1.10 6.93 3.44
CA TYR A 169 2.24 6.48 2.62
C TYR A 169 2.01 6.75 1.13
N GLU A 170 0.77 6.60 0.66
CA GLU A 170 0.40 6.93 -0.71
C GLU A 170 0.59 8.42 -1.01
N SER A 171 0.20 9.29 -0.08
CA SER A 171 0.42 10.74 -0.22
C SER A 171 1.91 11.08 -0.33
N GLU A 172 2.76 10.42 0.45
CA GLU A 172 4.22 10.60 0.36
C GLU A 172 4.78 9.98 -0.93
N PHE A 173 4.27 8.81 -1.34
CA PHE A 173 4.64 8.24 -2.64
C PHE A 173 4.36 9.22 -3.79
N GLN A 174 3.16 9.80 -3.85
CA GLN A 174 2.79 10.74 -4.90
C GLN A 174 3.63 12.03 -4.85
N ASN A 175 3.99 12.50 -3.66
CA ASN A 175 4.89 13.62 -3.47
C ASN A 175 6.27 13.33 -4.10
N ILE A 176 6.91 12.20 -3.75
CA ILE A 176 8.20 11.79 -4.30
C ILE A 176 8.09 11.50 -5.80
N TRP A 177 7.03 10.80 -6.21
CA TRP A 177 6.77 10.47 -7.62
C TRP A 177 6.71 11.71 -8.51
N SER A 178 6.00 12.74 -8.08
CA SER A 178 5.83 13.99 -8.84
C SER A 178 7.15 14.75 -9.04
N GLN A 179 8.10 14.59 -8.11
CA GLN A 179 9.42 15.23 -8.14
C GLN A 179 10.48 14.37 -8.83
N SER A 180 10.19 13.09 -9.09
CA SER A 180 11.11 12.12 -9.70
C SER A 180 11.06 12.16 -11.22
N GLN A 181 12.12 11.65 -11.88
CA GLN A 181 12.25 11.59 -13.35
C GLN A 181 12.19 10.14 -13.85
N GLY A 182 11.44 9.90 -14.96
CA GLY A 182 11.31 8.61 -15.63
C GLY A 182 12.32 8.42 -16.76
#